data_ee906ca67ba343573c1c71dab74912a3
#
_entry.id   ee906ca67ba343573c1c71dab74912a3
#
_cell.length_a   1.000
_cell.length_b   1.000
_cell.length_c   1.000
_cell.angle_alpha   90.00
_cell.angle_beta   90.00
_cell.angle_gamma   90.00
#
_symmetry.space_group_name_H-M   'P 1'
#
loop_
_entity.id
_entity.type
_entity.pdbx_description
1 polymer ?
#
loop_
_entity_poly.entity_id
_entity_poly.type
_entity_poly.pdbx_seq_one_letter_code
_entity_poly.pdbx_strand_id
1 'polypeptide(L)'
;MGKRVDAVVLYKNIVFLLEFKCGDMEYRQSTYDQVYDYALDLRNFQKESHNRLLVPIMVSTRAEAVSNTIREHDRVIEPLRCNADNITDVISMVVASYNESAFDYVAWENSEYLPTPTIVEAAQALYRGHNVHDITRSDAGAENLTVTTDEINRIIEHSKANSRKSICFVTGVPGAGKTLVGLNIAIQRSDAQQGEHAVFLSGNFPLVTVLQEALARDKVEQEKQRGNRTSKADVLRSTSAFIQIIHKYRDSFVGNNNIPPERVAIFDEAQRAWTQDMIEKFMATKKGVSPFPYSEPEFLISTMDRHKDWAVVICLVGGGQEINTGEADLPEWFDSLRRAFPDWDVYITPQLNDDEYRRGRSWSSMLEGLRTFERDELHLATSVRSFRTPDLAAFVKAVLDADTDEAKALYQRIKDKYPIVLPAI
;
A
#
# COMPACT_ATOMS: atom_id res chain seq x y z
N MET A 1 -18.60 4.65 9.74
CA MET A 1 -19.33 5.71 10.45
C MET A 1 -18.94 7.03 9.81
N GLY A 2 -19.90 7.73 9.17
CA GLY A 2 -19.62 9.01 8.53
C GLY A 2 -19.39 10.09 9.57
N LYS A 3 -18.25 10.73 9.54
CA LYS A 3 -18.02 12.00 10.24
C LYS A 3 -18.93 13.06 9.61
N ARG A 4 -19.42 14.02 10.37
CA ARG A 4 -20.35 15.04 9.91
C ARG A 4 -19.78 16.42 10.22
N VAL A 5 -19.66 17.27 9.20
CA VAL A 5 -19.30 18.68 9.33
C VAL A 5 -20.55 19.44 9.73
N ASP A 6 -20.44 20.40 10.65
CA ASP A 6 -21.60 21.18 11.12
C ASP A 6 -22.14 22.09 10.01
N ALA A 7 -21.27 22.79 9.28
CA ALA A 7 -21.68 23.60 8.15
C ALA A 7 -20.59 23.67 7.07
N VAL A 8 -21.04 23.74 5.82
CA VAL A 8 -20.18 24.00 4.66
C VAL A 8 -20.68 25.24 3.93
N VAL A 9 -19.78 26.17 3.66
CA VAL A 9 -20.08 27.39 2.91
C VAL A 9 -19.26 27.38 1.62
N LEU A 10 -19.95 27.47 0.50
CA LEU A 10 -19.35 27.53 -0.83
C LEU A 10 -19.35 28.95 -1.34
N TYR A 11 -18.17 29.51 -1.61
CA TYR A 11 -18.05 30.84 -2.16
C TYR A 11 -16.91 30.94 -3.17
N LYS A 12 -17.23 31.31 -4.41
CA LYS A 12 -16.29 31.17 -5.52
C LYS A 12 -15.70 29.75 -5.54
N ASN A 13 -14.41 29.58 -5.79
CA ASN A 13 -13.75 28.28 -5.78
C ASN A 13 -13.20 27.87 -4.40
N ILE A 14 -13.84 28.35 -3.33
CA ILE A 14 -13.44 28.14 -1.94
C ILE A 14 -14.54 27.37 -1.21
N VAL A 15 -14.13 26.32 -0.50
CA VAL A 15 -15.00 25.50 0.36
C VAL A 15 -14.61 25.75 1.81
N PHE A 16 -15.45 26.49 2.55
CA PHE A 16 -15.27 26.71 3.97
C PHE A 16 -15.97 25.60 4.76
N LEU A 17 -15.24 24.99 5.68
CA LEU A 17 -15.72 23.93 6.57
C LEU A 17 -15.78 24.49 7.99
N LEU A 18 -16.96 24.65 8.53
CA LEU A 18 -17.15 25.25 9.86
C LEU A 18 -17.53 24.16 10.86
N GLU A 19 -16.80 24.12 11.95
CA GLU A 19 -17.08 23.27 13.10
C GLU A 19 -17.40 24.15 14.32
N PHE A 20 -18.65 24.09 14.79
CA PHE A 20 -19.14 24.94 15.86
C PHE A 20 -19.01 24.26 17.23
N LYS A 21 -18.46 24.99 18.19
CA LYS A 21 -18.44 24.60 19.59
C LYS A 21 -19.20 25.69 20.40
N CYS A 22 -20.50 25.46 20.50
CA CYS A 22 -21.39 26.39 21.16
C CYS A 22 -21.11 26.45 22.66
N GLY A 23 -20.79 27.65 23.15
CA GLY A 23 -20.49 27.91 24.56
C GLY A 23 -19.01 27.71 24.93
N ASP A 24 -18.18 27.17 24.06
CA ASP A 24 -16.74 27.05 24.34
C ASP A 24 -16.06 28.43 24.38
N MET A 25 -15.23 28.60 25.40
CA MET A 25 -14.43 29.81 25.66
C MET A 25 -12.98 29.66 25.19
N GLU A 26 -12.60 28.51 24.67
CA GLU A 26 -11.25 28.17 24.25
C GLU A 26 -11.24 27.47 22.89
N TYR A 27 -10.12 27.59 22.17
CA TYR A 27 -9.86 26.86 20.90
C TYR A 27 -9.12 25.56 21.20
N ARG A 28 -9.87 24.46 21.31
CA ARG A 28 -9.29 23.16 21.68
C ARG A 28 -8.58 22.48 20.50
N GLN A 29 -7.44 21.87 20.78
CA GLN A 29 -6.69 21.13 19.77
C GLN A 29 -7.52 20.01 19.11
N SER A 30 -8.37 19.32 19.87
CA SER A 30 -9.25 18.28 19.33
C SER A 30 -10.25 18.79 18.28
N THR A 31 -10.74 20.05 18.42
CA THR A 31 -11.61 20.67 17.42
C THR A 31 -10.81 21.12 16.19
N TYR A 32 -9.59 21.62 16.42
CA TYR A 32 -8.66 21.95 15.34
C TYR A 32 -8.38 20.73 14.48
N ASP A 33 -8.01 19.60 15.09
CA ASP A 33 -7.72 18.35 14.40
C ASP A 33 -8.96 17.80 13.68
N GLN A 34 -10.13 17.90 14.32
CA GLN A 34 -11.40 17.44 13.75
C GLN A 34 -11.75 18.19 12.46
N VAL A 35 -11.71 19.52 12.44
CA VAL A 35 -12.08 20.29 11.25
C VAL A 35 -11.02 20.20 10.17
N TYR A 36 -9.74 20.04 10.54
CA TYR A 36 -8.66 19.79 9.59
C TYR A 36 -8.81 18.43 8.90
N ASP A 37 -9.13 17.40 9.67
CA ASP A 37 -9.45 16.06 9.15
C ASP A 37 -10.58 16.10 8.11
N TYR A 38 -11.63 16.90 8.33
CA TYR A 38 -12.71 17.06 7.36
C TYR A 38 -12.22 17.68 6.03
N ALA A 39 -11.36 18.70 6.12
CA ALA A 39 -10.78 19.32 4.94
C ALA A 39 -9.91 18.31 4.16
N LEU A 40 -9.06 17.56 4.85
CA LEU A 40 -8.23 16.53 4.25
C LEU A 40 -9.07 15.39 3.66
N ASP A 41 -10.17 14.99 4.32
CA ASP A 41 -11.09 13.99 3.79
C ASP A 41 -11.75 14.44 2.49
N LEU A 42 -12.21 15.68 2.40
CA LEU A 42 -12.77 16.24 1.17
C LEU A 42 -11.71 16.38 0.07
N ARG A 43 -10.52 16.89 0.41
CA ARG A 43 -9.40 17.03 -0.53
C ARG A 43 -9.04 15.69 -1.19
N ASN A 44 -9.07 14.61 -0.43
CA ASN A 44 -8.60 13.31 -0.89
C ASN A 44 -9.70 12.39 -1.42
N PHE A 45 -10.95 12.58 -0.98
CA PHE A 45 -12.01 11.59 -1.25
C PHE A 45 -13.23 12.15 -1.96
N GLN A 46 -13.37 13.47 -2.10
CA GLN A 46 -14.44 14.07 -2.87
C GLN A 46 -13.90 14.67 -4.17
N LYS A 47 -14.30 14.10 -5.29
CA LYS A 47 -13.79 14.40 -6.64
C LYS A 47 -13.76 15.91 -6.95
N GLU A 48 -14.85 16.62 -6.70
CA GLU A 48 -14.97 18.05 -6.99
C GLU A 48 -14.20 18.94 -6.00
N SER A 49 -13.69 18.41 -4.89
CA SER A 49 -12.85 19.13 -3.93
C SER A 49 -11.35 19.05 -4.21
N HIS A 50 -10.90 18.14 -5.10
CA HIS A 50 -9.47 17.92 -5.36
C HIS A 50 -8.71 19.18 -5.77
N ASN A 51 -9.34 20.08 -6.53
CA ASN A 51 -8.72 21.31 -7.03
C ASN A 51 -9.28 22.58 -6.37
N ARG A 52 -10.06 22.45 -5.28
CA ARG A 52 -10.66 23.58 -4.56
C ARG A 52 -9.77 24.02 -3.40
N LEU A 53 -9.87 25.28 -3.05
CA LEU A 53 -9.28 25.77 -1.81
C LEU A 53 -10.20 25.35 -0.64
N LEU A 54 -9.69 24.54 0.25
CA LEU A 54 -10.41 24.04 1.42
C LEU A 54 -9.96 24.85 2.65
N VAL A 55 -10.93 25.43 3.34
CA VAL A 55 -10.70 26.36 4.45
C VAL A 55 -11.42 25.84 5.69
N PRO A 56 -10.78 25.01 6.50
CA PRO A 56 -11.34 24.59 7.79
C PRO A 56 -11.33 25.75 8.79
N ILE A 57 -12.46 25.97 9.47
CA ILE A 57 -12.65 27.01 10.48
C ILE A 57 -13.25 26.39 11.74
N MET A 58 -12.58 26.55 12.86
CA MET A 58 -13.16 26.24 14.15
C MET A 58 -13.82 27.46 14.76
N VAL A 59 -15.09 27.33 15.15
CA VAL A 59 -15.92 28.41 15.69
C VAL A 59 -16.21 28.12 17.16
N SER A 60 -15.40 28.68 18.07
CA SER A 60 -15.66 28.62 19.52
C SER A 60 -16.42 29.85 19.93
N THR A 61 -17.77 29.75 20.11
CA THR A 61 -18.67 30.87 20.08
C THR A 61 -18.46 31.91 21.20
N ARG A 62 -17.82 31.58 22.31
CA ARG A 62 -17.51 32.46 23.43
C ARG A 62 -16.03 32.69 23.68
N ALA A 63 -15.15 32.18 22.78
CA ALA A 63 -13.72 32.42 22.89
C ALA A 63 -13.35 33.84 22.51
N GLU A 64 -12.23 34.34 23.01
CA GLU A 64 -11.68 35.60 22.57
C GLU A 64 -11.25 35.58 21.12
N ALA A 65 -11.39 36.68 20.41
CA ALA A 65 -10.91 36.80 19.02
C ALA A 65 -9.40 36.69 18.98
N VAL A 66 -8.89 35.90 18.04
CA VAL A 66 -7.46 35.70 17.83
C VAL A 66 -7.05 36.08 16.40
N SER A 67 -5.80 36.49 16.25
CA SER A 67 -5.24 36.75 14.93
C SER A 67 -4.98 35.43 14.21
N ASN A 68 -5.37 35.34 12.93
CA ASN A 68 -5.10 34.18 12.08
C ASN A 68 -3.98 34.50 11.09
N THR A 69 -3.16 33.51 10.80
CA THR A 69 -2.19 33.55 9.72
C THR A 69 -2.58 32.48 8.71
N ILE A 70 -2.73 32.85 7.43
CA ILE A 70 -3.04 31.90 6.37
C ILE A 70 -1.77 31.11 6.04
N ARG A 71 -1.84 29.80 6.23
CA ARG A 71 -0.84 28.85 5.78
C ARG A 71 -1.54 27.79 4.95
N GLU A 72 -1.10 27.62 3.72
CA GLU A 72 -1.68 26.69 2.76
C GLU A 72 -0.71 25.54 2.47
N HIS A 73 -1.24 24.33 2.46
CA HIS A 73 -0.55 23.13 2.02
C HIS A 73 -1.48 22.35 1.08
N ASP A 74 -1.09 22.20 -0.17
CA ASP A 74 -1.82 21.40 -1.17
C ASP A 74 -3.32 21.77 -1.26
N ARG A 75 -3.62 23.07 -1.42
CA ARG A 75 -4.98 23.63 -1.49
C ARG A 75 -5.81 23.46 -0.22
N VAL A 76 -5.20 23.11 0.91
CA VAL A 76 -5.84 23.09 2.24
C VAL A 76 -5.18 24.12 3.14
N ILE A 77 -5.97 25.01 3.71
CA ILE A 77 -5.49 25.97 4.71
C ILE A 77 -5.44 25.32 6.09
N GLU A 78 -4.42 25.62 6.89
CA GLU A 78 -4.41 25.24 8.30
C GLU A 78 -5.65 25.83 9.01
N PRO A 79 -6.32 25.09 9.93
CA PRO A 79 -7.56 25.53 10.53
C PRO A 79 -7.48 26.94 11.14
N LEU A 80 -8.38 27.80 10.68
CA LEU A 80 -8.55 29.14 11.21
C LEU A 80 -9.45 29.11 12.43
N ARG A 81 -9.28 30.12 13.30
CA ARG A 81 -9.99 30.25 14.58
C ARG A 81 -10.87 31.48 14.55
N CYS A 82 -12.13 31.33 14.91
CA CYS A 82 -13.02 32.47 15.07
C CYS A 82 -14.05 32.25 16.20
N ASN A 83 -14.70 33.32 16.62
CA ASN A 83 -15.83 33.28 17.52
C ASN A 83 -17.12 33.74 16.81
N ALA A 84 -18.21 33.93 17.55
CA ALA A 84 -19.48 34.35 16.98
C ALA A 84 -19.44 35.74 16.33
N ASP A 85 -18.57 36.63 16.82
CA ASP A 85 -18.54 38.01 16.41
C ASP A 85 -17.67 38.28 15.17
N ASN A 86 -16.59 37.49 14.98
CA ASN A 86 -15.61 37.75 13.93
C ASN A 86 -15.57 36.70 12.79
N ILE A 87 -16.55 35.81 12.70
CA ILE A 87 -16.62 34.77 11.64
C ILE A 87 -16.61 35.37 10.22
N THR A 88 -17.36 36.50 10.05
CA THR A 88 -17.41 37.19 8.76
C THR A 88 -16.07 37.79 8.37
N ASP A 89 -15.33 38.31 9.33
CA ASP A 89 -14.01 38.92 9.10
C ASP A 89 -12.99 37.85 8.67
N VAL A 90 -13.03 36.69 9.34
CA VAL A 90 -12.14 35.57 8.98
C VAL A 90 -12.43 35.04 7.58
N ILE A 91 -13.69 34.86 7.20
CA ILE A 91 -14.08 34.46 5.84
C ILE A 91 -13.65 35.53 4.84
N SER A 92 -13.91 36.82 5.13
CA SER A 92 -13.54 37.91 4.23
C SER A 92 -12.03 38.05 4.04
N MET A 93 -11.24 37.81 5.06
CA MET A 93 -9.78 37.77 5.00
C MET A 93 -9.29 36.73 4.00
N VAL A 94 -9.85 35.51 4.04
CA VAL A 94 -9.48 34.45 3.08
C VAL A 94 -9.91 34.82 1.67
N VAL A 95 -11.15 35.29 1.49
CA VAL A 95 -11.68 35.68 0.17
C VAL A 95 -10.85 36.81 -0.46
N ALA A 96 -10.34 37.73 0.33
CA ALA A 96 -9.48 38.84 -0.12
C ALA A 96 -8.06 38.34 -0.50
N SER A 97 -7.59 37.28 0.12
CA SER A 97 -6.25 36.73 -0.13
C SER A 97 -6.17 35.84 -1.38
N TYR A 98 -7.30 35.33 -1.87
CA TYR A 98 -7.35 34.39 -3.00
C TYR A 98 -8.28 34.92 -4.12
N ASN A 99 -7.74 35.00 -5.32
CA ASN A 99 -8.52 35.41 -6.51
C ASN A 99 -9.10 34.17 -7.21
N GLU A 100 -10.09 33.55 -6.59
CA GLU A 100 -10.72 32.33 -7.09
C GLU A 100 -11.95 32.64 -7.98
N SER A 101 -12.12 31.88 -9.06
CA SER A 101 -13.30 31.96 -9.92
C SER A 101 -14.49 31.21 -9.32
N ALA A 102 -15.70 31.50 -9.77
CA ALA A 102 -16.87 30.70 -9.38
C ALA A 102 -16.79 29.27 -9.97
N PHE A 103 -17.43 28.31 -9.30
CA PHE A 103 -17.54 26.93 -9.75
C PHE A 103 -19.01 26.45 -9.67
N ASP A 104 -19.24 25.27 -10.25
CA ASP A 104 -20.56 24.65 -10.23
C ASP A 104 -20.84 24.05 -8.84
N TYR A 105 -21.69 24.72 -8.05
CA TYR A 105 -22.08 24.28 -6.71
C TYR A 105 -22.92 22.99 -6.75
N VAL A 106 -23.72 22.79 -7.79
CA VAL A 106 -24.57 21.60 -7.93
C VAL A 106 -23.69 20.38 -8.23
N ALA A 107 -22.69 20.54 -9.07
CA ALA A 107 -21.71 19.49 -9.31
C ALA A 107 -20.95 19.11 -8.04
N TRP A 108 -20.56 20.09 -7.22
CA TRP A 108 -19.89 19.84 -5.95
C TRP A 108 -20.79 19.11 -4.94
N GLU A 109 -22.04 19.51 -4.79
CA GLU A 109 -23.00 18.90 -3.88
C GLU A 109 -23.31 17.45 -4.25
N ASN A 110 -23.38 17.17 -5.55
CA ASN A 110 -23.63 15.82 -6.09
C ASN A 110 -22.33 15.04 -6.36
N SER A 111 -21.18 15.57 -5.98
CA SER A 111 -19.89 14.91 -6.21
C SER A 111 -19.78 13.59 -5.46
N GLU A 112 -19.22 12.61 -6.13
CA GLU A 112 -18.94 11.31 -5.52
C GLU A 112 -17.92 11.47 -4.38
N TYR A 113 -18.28 10.91 -3.21
CA TYR A 113 -17.36 10.74 -2.09
C TYR A 113 -16.83 9.32 -2.10
N LEU A 114 -15.55 9.18 -2.39
CA LEU A 114 -14.90 7.91 -2.69
C LEU A 114 -13.76 7.68 -1.68
N PRO A 115 -14.01 7.10 -0.50
CA PRO A 115 -12.99 6.82 0.49
C PRO A 115 -11.97 5.79 -0.05
N THR A 116 -10.77 5.75 0.55
CA THR A 116 -9.77 4.74 0.19
C THR A 116 -10.39 3.35 0.29
N PRO A 117 -10.42 2.56 -0.79
CA PRO A 117 -11.04 1.26 -0.78
C PRO A 117 -10.27 0.31 0.16
N THR A 118 -10.99 -0.60 0.78
CA THR A 118 -10.37 -1.75 1.44
C THR A 118 -9.64 -2.60 0.41
N ILE A 119 -8.70 -3.43 0.85
CA ILE A 119 -8.00 -4.36 -0.05
C ILE A 119 -8.98 -5.28 -0.81
N VAL A 120 -10.11 -5.59 -0.22
CA VAL A 120 -11.16 -6.41 -0.82
C VAL A 120 -11.87 -5.66 -1.94
N GLU A 121 -12.30 -4.42 -1.69
CA GLU A 121 -12.96 -3.56 -2.69
C GLU A 121 -12.01 -3.25 -3.85
N ALA A 122 -10.74 -2.97 -3.55
CA ALA A 122 -9.71 -2.76 -4.55
C ALA A 122 -9.49 -4.00 -5.43
N ALA A 123 -9.38 -5.19 -4.82
CA ALA A 123 -9.26 -6.45 -5.55
C ALA A 123 -10.49 -6.74 -6.43
N GLN A 124 -11.70 -6.47 -5.92
CA GLN A 124 -12.93 -6.62 -6.69
C GLN A 124 -12.96 -5.67 -7.90
N ALA A 125 -12.57 -4.40 -7.71
CA ALA A 125 -12.51 -3.43 -8.79
C ALA A 125 -11.49 -3.84 -9.87
N LEU A 126 -10.28 -4.28 -9.49
CA LEU A 126 -9.30 -4.84 -10.41
C LEU A 126 -9.85 -6.05 -11.17
N TYR A 127 -10.53 -6.96 -10.48
CA TYR A 127 -11.12 -8.15 -11.08
C TYR A 127 -12.26 -7.85 -12.06
N ARG A 128 -12.93 -6.70 -11.90
CA ARG A 128 -13.92 -6.15 -12.84
C ARG A 128 -13.28 -5.49 -14.07
N GLY A 129 -11.97 -5.35 -14.11
CA GLY A 129 -11.21 -4.73 -15.19
C GLY A 129 -10.98 -3.23 -15.03
N HIS A 130 -11.21 -2.66 -13.82
CA HIS A 130 -10.77 -1.31 -13.50
C HIS A 130 -9.24 -1.30 -13.36
N ASN A 131 -8.61 -0.19 -13.75
CA ASN A 131 -7.18 -0.03 -13.57
C ASN A 131 -6.84 0.50 -12.14
N VAL A 132 -5.56 0.48 -11.79
CA VAL A 132 -5.10 0.96 -10.48
C VAL A 132 -5.43 2.44 -10.26
N HIS A 133 -5.42 3.24 -11.33
CA HIS A 133 -5.75 4.67 -11.30
C HIS A 133 -7.21 4.92 -10.88
N ASP A 134 -8.13 4.06 -11.32
CA ASP A 134 -9.55 4.17 -10.96
C ASP A 134 -9.82 3.83 -9.48
N ILE A 135 -8.91 3.08 -8.87
CA ILE A 135 -9.05 2.56 -7.50
C ILE A 135 -8.32 3.44 -6.49
N THR A 136 -7.21 4.05 -6.91
CA THR A 136 -6.37 4.86 -6.03
C THR A 136 -6.88 6.30 -6.00
N ARG A 137 -7.07 6.85 -4.81
CA ARG A 137 -7.75 8.13 -4.58
C ARG A 137 -6.82 9.34 -4.52
N SER A 138 -5.51 9.12 -4.49
CA SER A 138 -4.52 10.19 -4.61
C SER A 138 -3.73 10.03 -5.90
N ASP A 139 -3.54 11.10 -6.65
CA ASP A 139 -2.78 11.07 -7.89
C ASP A 139 -1.35 10.54 -7.68
N ALA A 140 -0.69 10.98 -6.60
CA ALA A 140 0.65 10.51 -6.24
C ALA A 140 0.69 9.00 -5.90
N GLY A 141 -0.35 8.49 -5.22
CA GLY A 141 -0.48 7.05 -4.93
C GLY A 141 -0.76 6.24 -6.19
N ALA A 142 -1.63 6.75 -7.08
CA ALA A 142 -1.96 6.13 -8.35
C ALA A 142 -0.73 6.05 -9.27
N GLU A 143 0.00 7.15 -9.41
CA GLU A 143 1.22 7.23 -10.20
C GLU A 143 2.26 6.24 -9.68
N ASN A 144 2.50 6.22 -8.38
CA ASN A 144 3.47 5.34 -7.73
C ASN A 144 3.16 3.86 -7.97
N LEU A 145 1.89 3.44 -7.79
CA LEU A 145 1.45 2.07 -8.06
C LEU A 145 1.55 1.70 -9.55
N THR A 146 1.23 2.64 -10.43
CA THR A 146 1.29 2.44 -11.89
C THR A 146 2.73 2.28 -12.35
N VAL A 147 3.63 3.15 -11.93
CA VAL A 147 5.06 3.09 -12.27
C VAL A 147 5.66 1.74 -11.84
N THR A 148 5.39 1.30 -10.61
CA THR A 148 5.88 0.01 -10.13
C THR A 148 5.26 -1.17 -10.90
N THR A 149 3.96 -1.13 -11.18
CA THR A 149 3.29 -2.17 -11.98
C THR A 149 3.87 -2.26 -13.38
N ASP A 150 4.12 -1.13 -14.03
CA ASP A 150 4.68 -1.06 -15.38
C ASP A 150 6.11 -1.59 -15.42
N GLU A 151 6.94 -1.28 -14.40
CA GLU A 151 8.29 -1.80 -14.34
C GLU A 151 8.29 -3.33 -14.12
N ILE A 152 7.44 -3.84 -13.24
CA ILE A 152 7.28 -5.30 -13.07
C ILE A 152 6.87 -5.95 -14.40
N ASN A 153 5.93 -5.36 -15.13
CA ASN A 153 5.52 -5.86 -16.44
C ASN A 153 6.69 -5.84 -17.45
N ARG A 154 7.53 -4.78 -17.46
CA ARG A 154 8.74 -4.74 -18.30
C ARG A 154 9.72 -5.86 -17.96
N ILE A 155 9.93 -6.14 -16.67
CA ILE A 155 10.79 -7.24 -16.21
C ILE A 155 10.24 -8.59 -16.71
N ILE A 156 8.92 -8.80 -16.61
CA ILE A 156 8.27 -10.03 -17.10
C ILE A 156 8.47 -10.19 -18.61
N GLU A 157 8.17 -9.15 -19.39
CA GLU A 157 8.30 -9.18 -20.84
C GLU A 157 9.78 -9.34 -21.29
N HIS A 158 10.70 -8.70 -20.58
CA HIS A 158 12.14 -8.88 -20.81
C HIS A 158 12.58 -10.33 -20.56
N SER A 159 12.14 -10.90 -19.44
CA SER A 159 12.48 -12.29 -19.08
C SER A 159 11.95 -13.28 -20.12
N LYS A 160 10.71 -13.08 -20.57
CA LYS A 160 10.08 -13.87 -21.61
C LYS A 160 10.82 -13.76 -22.95
N ALA A 161 11.08 -12.54 -23.41
CA ALA A 161 11.72 -12.29 -24.70
C ALA A 161 13.16 -12.83 -24.79
N ASN A 162 13.85 -12.89 -23.66
CA ASN A 162 15.26 -13.31 -23.58
C ASN A 162 15.46 -14.71 -22.99
N SER A 163 14.37 -15.45 -22.73
CA SER A 163 14.42 -16.79 -22.08
C SER A 163 15.24 -16.74 -20.78
N ARG A 164 14.95 -15.74 -19.92
CA ARG A 164 15.63 -15.51 -18.65
C ARG A 164 14.73 -15.84 -17.47
N LYS A 165 15.35 -16.27 -16.39
CA LYS A 165 14.69 -16.37 -15.09
C LYS A 165 15.05 -15.16 -14.26
N SER A 166 14.05 -14.51 -13.67
CA SER A 166 14.24 -13.27 -12.96
C SER A 166 13.53 -13.26 -11.61
N ILE A 167 14.11 -12.56 -10.66
CA ILE A 167 13.48 -12.24 -9.39
C ILE A 167 13.52 -10.72 -9.17
N CYS A 168 12.43 -10.12 -8.72
CA CYS A 168 12.41 -8.72 -8.36
C CYS A 168 11.90 -8.52 -6.92
N PHE A 169 12.54 -7.59 -6.22
CA PHE A 169 12.20 -7.23 -4.85
C PHE A 169 11.55 -5.86 -4.83
N VAL A 170 10.26 -5.83 -4.49
CA VAL A 170 9.44 -4.62 -4.41
C VAL A 170 9.36 -4.20 -2.95
N THR A 171 9.87 -3.02 -2.64
CA THR A 171 9.78 -2.43 -1.30
C THR A 171 8.77 -1.30 -1.26
N GLY A 172 8.54 -0.74 -0.10
CA GLY A 172 7.70 0.47 0.05
C GLY A 172 7.28 0.70 1.48
N VAL A 173 6.99 1.96 1.76
CA VAL A 173 6.54 2.40 3.08
C VAL A 173 5.29 1.64 3.54
N PRO A 174 5.02 1.54 4.84
CA PRO A 174 3.79 0.92 5.34
C PRO A 174 2.54 1.54 4.72
N GLY A 175 1.65 0.68 4.20
CA GLY A 175 0.43 1.13 3.53
C GLY A 175 0.61 1.67 2.10
N ALA A 176 1.78 1.53 1.48
CA ALA A 176 2.04 2.00 0.11
C ALA A 176 1.33 1.20 -1.00
N GLY A 177 0.67 0.09 -0.66
CA GLY A 177 -0.09 -0.70 -1.63
C GLY A 177 0.68 -1.86 -2.26
N LYS A 178 1.75 -2.36 -1.66
CA LYS A 178 2.52 -3.53 -2.15
C LYS A 178 1.62 -4.71 -2.52
N THR A 179 0.77 -5.13 -1.59
CA THR A 179 -0.21 -6.21 -1.80
C THR A 179 -1.14 -5.91 -3.00
N LEU A 180 -1.53 -4.63 -3.19
CA LEU A 180 -2.37 -4.22 -4.31
C LEU A 180 -1.65 -4.35 -5.65
N VAL A 181 -0.35 -3.98 -5.73
CA VAL A 181 0.48 -4.20 -6.92
C VAL A 181 0.55 -5.70 -7.25
N GLY A 182 0.82 -6.55 -6.26
CA GLY A 182 0.87 -7.99 -6.47
C GLY A 182 -0.45 -8.58 -6.96
N LEU A 183 -1.57 -8.18 -6.36
CA LEU A 183 -2.91 -8.59 -6.80
C LEU A 183 -3.22 -8.11 -8.21
N ASN A 184 -2.84 -6.87 -8.56
CA ASN A 184 -3.04 -6.33 -9.90
C ASN A 184 -2.32 -7.17 -10.96
N ILE A 185 -1.04 -7.50 -10.75
CA ILE A 185 -0.27 -8.37 -11.65
C ILE A 185 -0.91 -9.76 -11.77
N ALA A 186 -1.31 -10.36 -10.64
CA ALA A 186 -1.94 -11.68 -10.64
C ALA A 186 -3.27 -11.70 -11.41
N ILE A 187 -4.10 -10.68 -11.23
CA ILE A 187 -5.40 -10.54 -11.89
C ILE A 187 -5.22 -10.29 -13.38
N GLN A 188 -4.33 -9.37 -13.77
CA GLN A 188 -4.05 -9.08 -15.20
C GLN A 188 -3.59 -10.32 -15.97
N ARG A 189 -2.92 -11.25 -15.29
CA ARG A 189 -2.36 -12.47 -15.89
C ARG A 189 -3.14 -13.74 -15.51
N SER A 190 -4.32 -13.61 -14.88
CA SER A 190 -5.16 -14.76 -14.51
C SER A 190 -5.93 -15.34 -15.70
N ASP A 191 -6.23 -14.52 -16.72
CA ASP A 191 -7.02 -14.89 -17.91
C ASP A 191 -6.13 -15.28 -19.11
N ALA A 192 -5.02 -15.91 -18.84
CA ALA A 192 -4.00 -16.21 -19.86
C ALA A 192 -4.43 -17.35 -20.78
N GLN A 193 -5.20 -17.05 -21.80
CA GLN A 193 -5.28 -17.87 -23.03
C GLN A 193 -3.90 -18.06 -23.71
N GLN A 194 -2.83 -17.49 -23.14
CA GLN A 194 -1.48 -17.45 -23.70
C GLN A 194 -0.43 -18.23 -22.88
N GLY A 195 -0.82 -19.01 -21.88
CA GLY A 195 0.13 -19.82 -21.10
C GLY A 195 1.02 -19.02 -20.12
N GLU A 196 0.61 -17.81 -19.75
CA GLU A 196 1.33 -16.90 -18.84
C GLU A 196 0.61 -16.71 -17.50
N HIS A 197 0.28 -17.80 -16.84
CA HIS A 197 -0.41 -17.71 -15.57
C HIS A 197 0.49 -17.07 -14.50
N ALA A 198 -0.10 -16.18 -13.70
CA ALA A 198 0.50 -15.62 -12.49
C ALA A 198 -0.24 -16.13 -11.26
N VAL A 199 0.48 -16.35 -10.17
CA VAL A 199 -0.10 -16.71 -8.87
C VAL A 199 0.34 -15.73 -7.80
N PHE A 200 -0.63 -15.25 -7.02
CA PHE A 200 -0.41 -14.46 -5.80
C PHE A 200 -0.41 -15.39 -4.59
N LEU A 201 0.71 -15.42 -3.87
CA LEU A 201 0.96 -16.29 -2.73
C LEU A 201 1.12 -15.46 -1.46
N SER A 202 0.30 -15.73 -0.44
CA SER A 202 0.42 -15.06 0.85
C SER A 202 0.37 -16.06 2.00
N GLY A 203 1.15 -15.81 3.03
CA GLY A 203 1.10 -16.54 4.31
C GLY A 203 -0.11 -16.16 5.16
N ASN A 204 -0.81 -15.07 4.82
CA ASN A 204 -1.97 -14.58 5.55
C ASN A 204 -3.25 -15.35 5.14
N PHE A 205 -3.51 -16.47 5.82
CA PHE A 205 -4.69 -17.31 5.56
C PHE A 205 -6.03 -16.55 5.56
N PRO A 206 -6.35 -15.70 6.58
CA PRO A 206 -7.58 -14.91 6.56
C PRO A 206 -7.70 -14.01 5.32
N LEU A 207 -6.63 -13.33 4.93
CA LEU A 207 -6.63 -12.45 3.76
C LEU A 207 -6.94 -13.23 2.49
N VAL A 208 -6.24 -14.34 2.24
CA VAL A 208 -6.45 -15.19 1.06
C VAL A 208 -7.88 -15.69 1.00
N THR A 209 -8.43 -16.19 2.13
CA THR A 209 -9.80 -16.71 2.20
C THR A 209 -10.84 -15.64 1.90
N VAL A 210 -10.68 -14.44 2.48
CA VAL A 210 -11.60 -13.32 2.26
C VAL A 210 -11.54 -12.84 0.81
N LEU A 211 -10.35 -12.72 0.23
CA LEU A 211 -10.17 -12.32 -1.17
C LEU A 211 -10.82 -13.34 -2.13
N GLN A 212 -10.52 -14.61 -1.98
CA GLN A 212 -11.12 -15.67 -2.82
C GLN A 212 -12.65 -15.65 -2.77
N GLU A 213 -13.22 -15.56 -1.57
CA GLU A 213 -14.68 -15.52 -1.36
C GLU A 213 -15.31 -14.25 -1.95
N ALA A 214 -14.69 -13.09 -1.73
CA ALA A 214 -15.20 -11.81 -2.21
C ALA A 214 -15.20 -11.74 -3.74
N LEU A 215 -14.11 -12.15 -4.39
CA LEU A 215 -14.01 -12.19 -5.85
C LEU A 215 -14.98 -13.21 -6.45
N ALA A 216 -15.16 -14.37 -5.80
CA ALA A 216 -16.10 -15.38 -6.28
C ALA A 216 -17.54 -14.87 -6.21
N ARG A 217 -17.95 -14.23 -5.12
CA ARG A 217 -19.29 -13.64 -5.00
C ARG A 217 -19.52 -12.53 -6.03
N ASP A 218 -18.54 -11.67 -6.20
CA ASP A 218 -18.62 -10.56 -7.15
C ASP A 218 -18.81 -11.06 -8.58
N LYS A 219 -18.02 -12.05 -9.00
CA LYS A 219 -18.13 -12.63 -10.34
C LYS A 219 -19.47 -13.32 -10.58
N VAL A 220 -19.98 -14.07 -9.60
CA VAL A 220 -21.29 -14.71 -9.70
C VAL A 220 -22.39 -13.67 -9.87
N GLU A 221 -22.36 -12.56 -9.14
CA GLU A 221 -23.34 -11.49 -9.27
C GLU A 221 -23.24 -10.78 -10.63
N GLN A 222 -22.03 -10.53 -11.14
CA GLN A 222 -21.83 -9.98 -12.48
C GLN A 222 -22.40 -10.89 -13.58
N GLU A 223 -22.11 -12.19 -13.52
CA GLU A 223 -22.62 -13.15 -14.51
C GLU A 223 -24.15 -13.24 -14.46
N LYS A 224 -24.73 -13.20 -13.25
CA LYS A 224 -26.18 -13.15 -13.08
C LYS A 224 -26.82 -11.90 -13.71
N GLN A 225 -26.18 -10.72 -13.55
CA GLN A 225 -26.64 -9.47 -14.18
C GLN A 225 -26.54 -9.53 -15.70
N ARG A 226 -25.58 -10.29 -16.25
CA ARG A 226 -25.45 -10.57 -17.69
C ARG A 226 -26.39 -11.65 -18.20
N GLY A 227 -27.23 -12.24 -17.34
CA GLY A 227 -28.12 -13.32 -17.67
C GLY A 227 -27.49 -14.72 -17.72
N ASN A 228 -26.22 -14.83 -17.32
CA ASN A 228 -25.50 -16.10 -17.28
C ASN A 228 -25.69 -16.81 -15.93
N ARG A 229 -25.71 -18.15 -15.95
CA ARG A 229 -25.68 -18.97 -14.73
C ARG A 229 -24.29 -19.52 -14.52
N THR A 230 -23.61 -19.06 -13.48
CA THR A 230 -22.28 -19.53 -13.09
C THR A 230 -22.34 -20.07 -11.65
N SER A 231 -21.77 -21.25 -11.43
CA SER A 231 -21.68 -21.83 -10.09
C SER A 231 -20.64 -21.09 -9.27
N LYS A 232 -21.00 -20.73 -8.01
CA LYS A 232 -20.03 -20.15 -7.07
C LYS A 232 -18.82 -21.08 -6.84
N ALA A 233 -19.03 -22.39 -6.84
CA ALA A 233 -17.96 -23.36 -6.66
C ALA A 233 -16.94 -23.34 -7.81
N ASP A 234 -17.41 -23.14 -9.04
CA ASP A 234 -16.53 -23.06 -10.21
C ASP A 234 -15.71 -21.76 -10.19
N VAL A 235 -16.37 -20.63 -9.86
CA VAL A 235 -15.66 -19.34 -9.72
C VAL A 235 -14.67 -19.38 -8.57
N LEU A 236 -15.03 -19.97 -7.43
CA LEU A 236 -14.08 -20.11 -6.30
C LEU A 236 -12.88 -20.97 -6.69
N ARG A 237 -13.08 -22.01 -7.52
CA ARG A 237 -11.97 -22.82 -8.03
C ARG A 237 -11.04 -22.02 -8.92
N SER A 238 -11.59 -21.19 -9.82
CA SER A 238 -10.79 -20.33 -10.69
C SER A 238 -10.05 -19.23 -9.91
N THR A 239 -10.70 -18.59 -8.94
CA THR A 239 -10.03 -17.60 -8.06
C THR A 239 -8.93 -18.23 -7.21
N SER A 240 -9.16 -19.45 -6.73
CA SER A 240 -8.17 -20.20 -5.96
C SER A 240 -7.00 -20.70 -6.82
N ALA A 241 -7.06 -20.60 -8.14
CA ALA A 241 -5.95 -20.90 -9.00
C ALA A 241 -4.88 -19.79 -8.99
N PHE A 242 -5.30 -18.53 -8.97
CA PHE A 242 -4.35 -17.41 -9.02
C PHE A 242 -4.14 -16.67 -7.69
N ILE A 243 -4.94 -16.93 -6.64
CA ILE A 243 -4.70 -16.44 -5.27
C ILE A 243 -4.63 -17.65 -4.36
N GLN A 244 -3.47 -17.93 -3.78
CA GLN A 244 -3.25 -19.15 -2.99
C GLN A 244 -2.54 -18.85 -1.67
N ILE A 245 -2.71 -19.77 -0.73
CA ILE A 245 -1.93 -19.81 0.50
C ILE A 245 -0.57 -20.43 0.16
N ILE A 246 0.51 -19.75 0.52
CA ILE A 246 1.88 -20.17 0.23
C ILE A 246 2.14 -21.63 0.65
N HIS A 247 1.61 -22.07 1.79
CA HIS A 247 1.80 -23.44 2.26
C HIS A 247 1.14 -24.48 1.35
N LYS A 248 -0.04 -24.19 0.78
CA LYS A 248 -0.69 -25.08 -0.18
C LYS A 248 0.10 -25.18 -1.47
N TYR A 249 0.57 -24.04 -1.98
CA TYR A 249 1.42 -24.01 -3.16
C TYR A 249 2.68 -24.84 -2.94
N ARG A 250 3.43 -24.60 -1.88
CA ARG A 250 4.61 -25.36 -1.50
C ARG A 250 4.31 -26.86 -1.44
N ASP A 251 3.27 -27.27 -0.70
CA ASP A 251 2.92 -28.67 -0.48
C ASP A 251 2.57 -29.42 -1.79
N SER A 252 2.09 -28.69 -2.82
CA SER A 252 1.80 -29.27 -4.14
C SER A 252 3.05 -29.68 -4.90
N PHE A 253 4.22 -29.16 -4.54
CA PHE A 253 5.48 -29.41 -5.25
C PHE A 253 6.51 -30.19 -4.42
N VAL A 254 6.20 -30.50 -3.15
CA VAL A 254 7.06 -31.32 -2.30
C VAL A 254 7.02 -32.77 -2.79
N GLY A 255 8.20 -33.39 -2.91
CA GLY A 255 8.35 -34.79 -3.28
C GLY A 255 8.09 -35.12 -4.77
N ASN A 256 7.94 -34.09 -5.60
CA ASN A 256 7.79 -34.26 -7.04
C ASN A 256 8.59 -33.21 -7.83
N ASN A 257 8.74 -33.41 -9.13
CA ASN A 257 9.43 -32.51 -10.07
C ASN A 257 8.46 -31.84 -11.06
N ASN A 258 7.18 -31.78 -10.74
CA ASN A 258 6.20 -31.13 -11.59
C ASN A 258 6.57 -29.67 -11.83
N ILE A 259 6.43 -29.20 -13.06
CA ILE A 259 6.62 -27.80 -13.42
C ILE A 259 5.33 -27.07 -13.06
N PRO A 260 5.40 -25.94 -12.35
CA PRO A 260 4.22 -25.12 -12.10
C PRO A 260 3.56 -24.69 -13.40
N PRO A 261 2.23 -24.60 -13.47
CA PRO A 261 1.57 -23.98 -14.63
C PRO A 261 1.85 -22.47 -14.69
N GLU A 262 2.18 -21.85 -13.55
CA GLU A 262 2.44 -20.44 -13.43
C GLU A 262 3.88 -20.10 -13.85
N ARG A 263 4.00 -19.05 -14.64
CA ARG A 263 5.29 -18.46 -15.05
C ARG A 263 5.71 -17.29 -14.16
N VAL A 264 4.76 -16.71 -13.46
CA VAL A 264 4.97 -15.59 -12.55
C VAL A 264 4.44 -15.95 -11.17
N ALA A 265 5.30 -15.92 -10.15
CA ALA A 265 4.94 -16.15 -8.76
C ALA A 265 5.17 -14.88 -7.93
N ILE A 266 4.12 -14.38 -7.27
CA ILE A 266 4.15 -13.19 -6.44
C ILE A 266 4.08 -13.64 -4.98
N PHE A 267 5.10 -13.31 -4.18
CA PHE A 267 5.16 -13.61 -2.75
C PHE A 267 4.87 -12.35 -1.95
N ASP A 268 3.72 -12.33 -1.28
CA ASP A 268 3.34 -11.26 -0.37
C ASP A 268 4.03 -11.46 0.99
N GLU A 269 4.57 -10.39 1.56
CA GLU A 269 5.35 -10.40 2.81
C GLU A 269 6.54 -11.38 2.73
N ALA A 270 7.33 -11.29 1.67
CA ALA A 270 8.41 -12.24 1.36
C ALA A 270 9.46 -12.35 2.49
N GLN A 271 9.66 -11.31 3.32
CA GLN A 271 10.54 -11.33 4.50
C GLN A 271 10.10 -12.34 5.57
N ARG A 272 8.81 -12.77 5.56
CA ARG A 272 8.26 -13.75 6.51
C ARG A 272 8.42 -15.19 6.09
N ALA A 273 9.12 -15.47 5.01
CA ALA A 273 9.43 -16.84 4.60
C ALA A 273 10.21 -17.57 5.70
N TRP A 274 10.07 -18.87 5.77
CA TRP A 274 10.64 -19.67 6.85
C TRP A 274 12.09 -20.06 6.60
N THR A 275 12.90 -20.02 7.69
CA THR A 275 14.26 -20.59 7.68
C THR A 275 14.23 -22.09 7.42
N GLN A 276 15.37 -22.65 7.01
CA GLN A 276 15.51 -24.10 6.81
C GLN A 276 15.12 -24.89 8.08
N ASP A 277 15.57 -24.48 9.27
CA ASP A 277 15.27 -25.18 10.53
C ASP A 277 13.76 -25.21 10.83
N MET A 278 13.08 -24.13 10.52
CA MET A 278 11.64 -23.98 10.78
C MET A 278 10.82 -24.86 9.84
N ILE A 279 11.13 -24.79 8.54
CA ILE A 279 10.42 -25.58 7.55
C ILE A 279 10.72 -27.07 7.70
N GLU A 280 11.95 -27.48 8.02
CA GLU A 280 12.32 -28.88 8.27
C GLU A 280 11.54 -29.48 9.44
N LYS A 281 11.48 -28.77 10.58
CA LYS A 281 10.66 -29.18 11.74
C LYS A 281 9.19 -29.35 11.37
N PHE A 282 8.65 -28.40 10.61
CA PHE A 282 7.25 -28.47 10.14
C PHE A 282 7.03 -29.68 9.21
N MET A 283 7.91 -29.86 8.23
CA MET A 283 7.80 -30.95 7.25
C MET A 283 7.92 -32.32 7.92
N ALA A 284 8.85 -32.48 8.84
CA ALA A 284 9.00 -33.71 9.62
C ALA A 284 7.76 -33.99 10.48
N THR A 285 7.28 -32.97 11.24
CA THR A 285 6.21 -33.14 12.25
C THR A 285 4.82 -33.24 11.63
N LYS A 286 4.53 -32.45 10.60
CA LYS A 286 3.18 -32.31 10.04
C LYS A 286 2.99 -33.07 8.74
N LYS A 287 4.05 -33.37 8.00
CA LYS A 287 4.00 -34.00 6.67
C LYS A 287 4.70 -35.34 6.59
N GLY A 288 5.50 -35.70 7.61
CA GLY A 288 6.29 -36.93 7.60
C GLY A 288 7.42 -36.93 6.55
N VAL A 289 7.82 -35.74 6.10
CA VAL A 289 8.89 -35.55 5.12
C VAL A 289 10.16 -35.12 5.84
N SER A 290 11.16 -35.98 5.85
CA SER A 290 12.49 -35.68 6.43
C SER A 290 13.54 -36.55 5.70
N PRO A 291 14.69 -35.97 5.32
CA PRO A 291 15.08 -34.58 5.50
C PRO A 291 14.39 -33.62 4.50
N PHE A 292 14.24 -32.35 4.89
CA PHE A 292 13.86 -31.27 4.00
C PHE A 292 14.98 -30.21 3.99
N PRO A 293 15.90 -30.25 3.03
CA PRO A 293 17.19 -29.55 3.11
C PRO A 293 17.12 -28.09 2.62
N TYR A 294 15.95 -27.55 2.38
CA TYR A 294 15.77 -26.23 1.79
C TYR A 294 15.22 -25.24 2.81
N SER A 295 15.60 -23.97 2.72
CA SER A 295 14.77 -22.87 3.27
C SER A 295 13.51 -22.69 2.41
N GLU A 296 12.51 -21.97 2.92
CA GLU A 296 11.30 -21.69 2.12
C GLU A 296 11.62 -20.83 0.88
N PRO A 297 12.44 -19.75 0.96
CA PRO A 297 12.92 -19.04 -0.23
C PRO A 297 13.55 -19.96 -1.27
N GLU A 298 14.51 -20.79 -0.87
CA GLU A 298 15.20 -21.70 -1.79
C GLU A 298 14.25 -22.69 -2.46
N PHE A 299 13.34 -23.26 -1.69
CA PHE A 299 12.34 -24.19 -2.24
C PHE A 299 11.41 -23.51 -3.25
N LEU A 300 10.93 -22.30 -2.94
CA LEU A 300 10.03 -21.55 -3.82
C LEU A 300 10.71 -21.14 -5.12
N ILE A 301 11.96 -20.67 -5.06
CA ILE A 301 12.76 -20.38 -6.26
C ILE A 301 13.00 -21.67 -7.05
N SER A 302 13.36 -22.79 -6.39
CA SER A 302 13.59 -24.06 -7.04
C SER A 302 12.37 -24.58 -7.81
N THR A 303 11.18 -24.30 -7.30
CA THR A 303 9.93 -24.68 -7.95
C THR A 303 9.76 -23.93 -9.27
N MET A 304 10.02 -22.63 -9.28
CA MET A 304 9.98 -21.80 -10.49
C MET A 304 11.15 -22.09 -11.43
N ASP A 305 12.28 -22.53 -10.89
CA ASP A 305 13.48 -22.90 -11.67
C ASP A 305 13.28 -24.13 -12.55
N ARG A 306 12.23 -24.93 -12.31
CA ARG A 306 11.87 -26.09 -13.15
C ARG A 306 11.45 -25.71 -14.58
N HIS A 307 11.06 -24.45 -14.82
CA HIS A 307 10.85 -23.94 -16.18
C HIS A 307 12.17 -23.93 -16.95
N LYS A 308 12.13 -24.34 -18.20
CA LYS A 308 13.35 -24.47 -19.03
C LYS A 308 13.76 -23.15 -19.69
N ASP A 309 12.80 -22.27 -19.91
CA ASP A 309 12.96 -21.03 -20.66
C ASP A 309 12.94 -19.83 -19.71
N TRP A 310 11.76 -19.36 -19.29
CA TRP A 310 11.62 -18.20 -18.46
C TRP A 310 10.66 -18.40 -17.27
N ALA A 311 10.93 -17.70 -16.21
CA ALA A 311 10.06 -17.56 -15.06
C ALA A 311 10.38 -16.27 -14.31
N VAL A 312 9.40 -15.70 -13.62
CA VAL A 312 9.60 -14.50 -12.80
C VAL A 312 9.05 -14.72 -11.40
N VAL A 313 9.86 -14.38 -10.41
CA VAL A 313 9.48 -14.32 -9.00
C VAL A 313 9.41 -12.85 -8.59
N ILE A 314 8.31 -12.45 -7.95
CA ILE A 314 8.09 -11.09 -7.43
C ILE A 314 7.95 -11.18 -5.92
N CYS A 315 8.90 -10.61 -5.19
CA CYS A 315 8.92 -10.56 -3.74
C CYS A 315 8.44 -9.20 -3.26
N LEU A 316 7.25 -9.14 -2.64
CA LEU A 316 6.76 -7.93 -1.99
C LEU A 316 7.30 -7.92 -0.56
N VAL A 317 8.17 -6.95 -0.26
CA VAL A 317 8.92 -6.90 1.01
C VAL A 317 8.42 -5.74 1.87
N GLY A 318 7.97 -6.04 3.09
CA GLY A 318 7.63 -5.05 4.10
C GLY A 318 8.81 -4.81 5.05
N GLY A 319 9.21 -3.55 5.26
CA GLY A 319 10.21 -3.21 6.26
C GLY A 319 9.62 -3.15 7.67
N GLY A 320 10.42 -3.49 8.70
CA GLY A 320 10.08 -3.28 10.11
C GLY A 320 8.89 -4.07 10.67
N GLN A 321 8.44 -5.12 9.99
CA GLN A 321 7.25 -5.87 10.39
C GLN A 321 7.55 -7.31 10.84
N GLU A 322 8.76 -7.58 11.26
CA GLU A 322 9.13 -8.91 11.74
C GLU A 322 8.54 -9.16 13.13
N ILE A 323 7.69 -10.14 13.22
CA ILE A 323 6.92 -10.43 14.44
C ILE A 323 7.35 -11.76 15.08
N ASN A 324 7.97 -12.67 14.31
CA ASN A 324 8.22 -14.04 14.77
C ASN A 324 9.70 -14.44 14.68
N THR A 325 10.16 -15.15 15.71
CA THR A 325 11.44 -15.88 15.67
C THR A 325 11.35 -17.02 14.65
N GLY A 326 12.27 -17.06 13.67
CA GLY A 326 12.34 -18.12 12.66
C GLY A 326 11.92 -17.69 11.26
N GLU A 327 11.63 -16.42 11.06
CA GLU A 327 11.50 -15.82 9.73
C GLU A 327 12.90 -15.72 9.09
N ALA A 328 12.97 -16.02 7.78
CA ALA A 328 14.24 -16.13 7.05
C ALA A 328 14.80 -14.77 6.65
N ASP A 329 13.97 -13.73 6.75
CA ASP A 329 14.29 -12.38 6.32
C ASP A 329 14.76 -12.28 4.86
N LEU A 330 15.05 -11.09 4.40
CA LEU A 330 15.50 -10.84 3.04
C LEU A 330 16.89 -11.48 2.72
N PRO A 331 17.89 -11.49 3.63
CA PRO A 331 19.17 -12.10 3.36
C PRO A 331 19.12 -13.55 2.89
N GLU A 332 18.19 -14.36 3.37
CA GLU A 332 18.10 -15.77 2.94
C GLU A 332 17.65 -15.90 1.47
N TRP A 333 16.87 -14.97 0.95
CA TRP A 333 16.55 -14.96 -0.48
C TRP A 333 17.81 -14.76 -1.33
N PHE A 334 18.69 -13.83 -0.96
CA PHE A 334 19.95 -13.59 -1.65
C PHE A 334 20.93 -14.75 -1.47
N ASP A 335 20.99 -15.34 -0.27
CA ASP A 335 21.85 -16.50 -0.01
C ASP A 335 21.39 -17.72 -0.83
N SER A 336 20.08 -17.93 -0.94
CA SER A 336 19.49 -18.99 -1.77
C SER A 336 19.82 -18.80 -3.26
N LEU A 337 19.68 -17.56 -3.76
CA LEU A 337 20.04 -17.23 -5.14
C LEU A 337 21.52 -17.52 -5.41
N ARG A 338 22.40 -17.06 -4.55
CA ARG A 338 23.86 -17.28 -4.70
C ARG A 338 24.22 -18.76 -4.63
N ARG A 339 23.62 -19.50 -3.72
CA ARG A 339 23.91 -20.91 -3.45
C ARG A 339 23.45 -21.82 -4.58
N ALA A 340 22.24 -21.60 -5.13
CA ALA A 340 21.57 -22.54 -5.98
C ALA A 340 21.12 -21.97 -7.34
N PHE A 341 21.01 -20.66 -7.48
CA PHE A 341 20.43 -20.02 -8.68
C PHE A 341 21.23 -18.80 -9.17
N PRO A 342 22.57 -18.91 -9.34
CA PRO A 342 23.41 -17.75 -9.67
C PRO A 342 23.13 -17.14 -11.06
N ASP A 343 22.47 -17.88 -11.94
CA ASP A 343 22.13 -17.43 -13.30
C ASP A 343 20.84 -16.62 -13.39
N TRP A 344 20.13 -16.45 -12.28
CA TRP A 344 18.94 -15.62 -12.22
C TRP A 344 19.28 -14.13 -12.30
N ASP A 345 18.46 -13.37 -13.01
CA ASP A 345 18.55 -11.92 -13.04
C ASP A 345 17.82 -11.34 -11.81
N VAL A 346 18.53 -10.54 -11.01
CA VAL A 346 18.02 -10.04 -9.72
C VAL A 346 17.75 -8.54 -9.83
N TYR A 347 16.49 -8.15 -9.82
CA TYR A 347 16.07 -6.75 -9.86
C TYR A 347 15.81 -6.23 -8.46
N ILE A 348 16.47 -5.14 -8.12
CA ILE A 348 16.48 -4.55 -6.77
C ILE A 348 16.22 -3.05 -6.82
N THR A 349 15.76 -2.49 -5.72
CA THR A 349 15.71 -1.03 -5.51
C THR A 349 16.85 -0.61 -4.59
N PRO A 350 17.44 0.60 -4.74
CA PRO A 350 18.46 1.13 -3.83
C PRO A 350 18.03 1.16 -2.37
N GLN A 351 16.74 1.29 -2.09
CA GLN A 351 16.18 1.31 -0.73
C GLN A 351 16.36 0.01 0.04
N LEU A 352 16.65 -1.10 -0.64
CA LEU A 352 17.04 -2.35 0.03
C LEU A 352 18.38 -2.26 0.77
N ASN A 353 19.16 -1.21 0.53
CA ASN A 353 20.38 -0.92 1.29
C ASN A 353 20.09 -0.37 2.70
N ASP A 354 18.85 -0.12 3.09
CA ASP A 354 18.50 0.25 4.46
C ASP A 354 18.76 -0.90 5.45
N ASP A 355 19.18 -0.56 6.67
CA ASP A 355 19.53 -1.54 7.70
C ASP A 355 18.40 -2.48 8.08
N GLU A 356 17.14 -2.01 7.97
CA GLU A 356 15.95 -2.82 8.22
C GLU A 356 15.87 -4.06 7.31
N TYR A 357 16.39 -3.98 6.07
CA TYR A 357 16.40 -5.10 5.12
C TYR A 357 17.68 -5.94 5.20
N ARG A 358 18.79 -5.33 5.61
CA ARG A 358 20.12 -5.98 5.59
C ARG A 358 20.42 -6.84 6.82
N ARG A 359 19.77 -6.58 7.93
CA ARG A 359 20.00 -7.27 9.22
C ARG A 359 21.47 -7.26 9.62
N GLY A 360 22.12 -6.10 9.50
CA GLY A 360 23.52 -5.92 9.85
C GLY A 360 24.53 -6.49 8.85
N ARG A 361 24.10 -7.06 7.71
CA ARG A 361 25.00 -7.48 6.63
C ARG A 361 25.41 -6.29 5.78
N SER A 362 26.59 -6.37 5.16
CA SER A 362 26.98 -5.35 4.18
C SER A 362 26.23 -5.55 2.87
N TRP A 363 25.79 -4.45 2.25
CA TRP A 363 25.07 -4.49 0.98
C TRP A 363 25.88 -5.19 -0.12
N SER A 364 27.18 -4.86 -0.22
CA SER A 364 28.07 -5.49 -1.19
C SER A 364 28.16 -7.00 -1.02
N SER A 365 28.19 -7.50 0.23
CA SER A 365 28.24 -8.95 0.47
C SER A 365 26.94 -9.65 0.13
N MET A 366 25.81 -8.97 0.25
CA MET A 366 24.52 -9.54 -0.15
C MET A 366 24.41 -9.72 -1.67
N LEU A 367 24.97 -8.80 -2.45
CA LEU A 367 24.89 -8.80 -3.91
C LEU A 367 26.05 -9.54 -4.60
N GLU A 368 27.10 -9.91 -3.87
CA GLU A 368 28.27 -10.57 -4.42
C GLU A 368 27.90 -11.85 -5.19
N GLY A 369 28.40 -11.97 -6.42
CA GLY A 369 28.18 -13.13 -7.28
C GLY A 369 26.79 -13.21 -7.92
N LEU A 370 25.91 -12.20 -7.75
CA LEU A 370 24.59 -12.14 -8.36
C LEU A 370 24.59 -11.16 -9.54
N ARG A 371 23.72 -11.43 -10.52
CA ARG A 371 23.47 -10.52 -11.66
C ARG A 371 22.38 -9.52 -11.27
N THR A 372 22.77 -8.38 -10.72
CA THR A 372 21.86 -7.40 -10.17
C THR A 372 21.56 -6.24 -11.13
N PHE A 373 20.33 -5.78 -11.12
CA PHE A 373 19.84 -4.64 -11.88
C PHE A 373 19.06 -3.71 -10.95
N GLU A 374 19.55 -2.49 -10.76
CA GLU A 374 18.89 -1.50 -9.93
C GLU A 374 17.72 -0.84 -10.68
N ARG A 375 16.59 -0.69 -9.99
CA ARG A 375 15.35 -0.07 -10.48
C ARG A 375 14.69 0.72 -9.36
N ASP A 376 14.69 2.03 -9.47
CA ASP A 376 14.05 2.92 -8.48
C ASP A 376 12.54 2.71 -8.44
N GLU A 377 11.94 2.34 -9.56
CA GLU A 377 10.51 2.09 -9.73
C GLU A 377 9.98 0.92 -8.89
N LEU A 378 10.85 0.05 -8.39
CA LEU A 378 10.48 -1.05 -7.50
C LEU A 378 10.29 -0.61 -6.03
N HIS A 379 10.33 0.71 -5.75
CA HIS A 379 10.05 1.26 -4.43
C HIS A 379 8.77 2.08 -4.42
N LEU A 380 7.82 1.68 -3.58
CA LEU A 380 6.58 2.42 -3.34
C LEU A 380 6.79 3.45 -2.24
N ALA A 381 7.16 4.68 -2.63
CA ALA A 381 7.52 5.76 -1.71
C ALA A 381 6.30 6.42 -1.03
N THR A 382 5.10 6.31 -1.62
CA THR A 382 3.90 7.02 -1.17
C THR A 382 2.93 6.08 -0.46
N SER A 383 2.57 6.38 0.79
CA SER A 383 1.53 5.64 1.51
C SER A 383 0.14 6.00 0.98
N VAL A 384 -0.62 5.00 0.57
CA VAL A 384 -2.04 5.15 0.16
C VAL A 384 -2.95 5.34 1.38
N ARG A 385 -2.50 4.91 2.57
CA ARG A 385 -3.28 4.97 3.83
C ARG A 385 -2.94 6.16 4.70
N SER A 386 -1.71 6.64 4.67
CA SER A 386 -1.19 7.67 5.59
C SER A 386 -0.75 8.94 4.86
N PHE A 387 -1.54 9.39 3.90
CA PHE A 387 -1.29 10.66 3.19
C PHE A 387 -1.34 11.89 4.11
N ARG A 388 -1.88 11.74 5.34
CA ARG A 388 -2.08 12.86 6.28
C ARG A 388 -0.83 13.28 7.06
N THR A 389 0.20 12.43 7.14
CA THR A 389 1.35 12.66 8.02
C THR A 389 2.66 12.02 7.54
N PRO A 390 3.20 12.47 6.41
CA PRO A 390 4.51 11.98 5.96
C PRO A 390 5.61 12.26 6.99
N ASP A 391 5.57 13.43 7.66
CA ASP A 391 6.55 13.80 8.71
C ASP A 391 6.47 12.88 9.93
N LEU A 392 5.31 12.32 10.28
CA LEU A 392 5.20 11.38 11.41
C LEU A 392 5.85 10.04 11.08
N ALA A 393 5.63 9.51 9.88
CA ALA A 393 6.27 8.28 9.43
C ALA A 393 7.81 8.45 9.35
N ALA A 394 8.27 9.57 8.79
CA ALA A 394 9.68 9.91 8.75
C ALA A 394 10.28 10.07 10.16
N PHE A 395 9.56 10.72 11.08
CA PHE A 395 9.97 10.83 12.48
C PHE A 395 10.15 9.47 13.16
N VAL A 396 9.16 8.58 13.01
CA VAL A 396 9.24 7.22 13.57
C VAL A 396 10.45 6.47 12.99
N LYS A 397 10.68 6.57 11.68
CA LYS A 397 11.86 5.97 11.04
C LYS A 397 13.16 6.54 11.62
N ALA A 398 13.31 7.85 11.68
CA ALA A 398 14.49 8.50 12.22
C ALA A 398 14.78 8.09 13.69
N VAL A 399 13.70 7.91 14.50
CA VAL A 399 13.85 7.41 15.88
C VAL A 399 14.33 5.96 15.91
N LEU A 400 13.78 5.10 15.06
CA LEU A 400 14.17 3.68 14.97
C LEU A 400 15.61 3.51 14.46
N ASP A 401 16.02 4.36 13.51
CA ASP A 401 17.38 4.38 12.96
C ASP A 401 18.39 5.06 13.90
N ALA A 402 17.92 5.57 15.05
CA ALA A 402 18.72 6.37 16.00
C ALA A 402 19.34 7.64 15.37
N ASP A 403 18.77 8.15 14.29
CA ASP A 403 19.15 9.43 13.69
C ASP A 403 18.58 10.58 14.52
N THR A 404 19.38 10.99 15.50
CA THR A 404 18.96 11.97 16.51
C THR A 404 18.71 13.35 15.92
N ASP A 405 19.43 13.74 14.88
CA ASP A 405 19.35 15.09 14.31
C ASP A 405 18.12 15.21 13.41
N GLU A 406 17.88 14.23 12.55
CA GLU A 406 16.67 14.19 11.73
C GLU A 406 15.41 13.99 12.59
N ALA A 407 15.46 13.10 13.59
CA ALA A 407 14.35 12.92 14.53
C ALA A 407 13.99 14.22 15.26
N LYS A 408 14.96 15.01 15.72
CA LYS A 408 14.69 16.31 16.33
C LYS A 408 14.08 17.32 15.36
N ALA A 409 14.59 17.38 14.13
CA ALA A 409 14.07 18.28 13.11
C ALA A 409 12.60 17.95 12.77
N LEU A 410 12.29 16.68 12.57
CA LEU A 410 10.94 16.19 12.30
C LEU A 410 10.01 16.36 13.51
N TYR A 411 10.49 16.10 14.73
CA TYR A 411 9.72 16.33 15.95
C TYR A 411 9.25 17.78 16.09
N GLN A 412 10.10 18.76 15.75
CA GLN A 412 9.69 20.17 15.81
C GLN A 412 8.52 20.48 14.85
N ARG A 413 8.38 19.75 13.74
CA ARG A 413 7.27 19.93 12.80
C ARG A 413 5.99 19.27 13.26
N ILE A 414 6.07 18.19 14.06
CA ILE A 414 4.92 17.37 14.43
C ILE A 414 4.48 17.51 15.89
N LYS A 415 5.33 18.02 16.80
CA LYS A 415 5.08 18.05 18.25
C LYS A 415 3.76 18.75 18.65
N ASP A 416 3.37 19.75 17.90
CA ASP A 416 2.16 20.52 18.18
C ASP A 416 0.90 19.87 17.59
N LYS A 417 1.09 18.92 16.63
CA LYS A 417 0.02 18.19 15.95
C LYS A 417 -0.22 16.80 16.53
N TYR A 418 0.83 16.16 17.06
CA TYR A 418 0.78 14.79 17.58
C TYR A 418 1.41 14.72 18.97
N PRO A 419 0.61 14.45 20.01
CA PRO A 419 1.15 14.20 21.36
C PRO A 419 1.88 12.85 21.37
N ILE A 420 3.21 12.90 21.23
CA ILE A 420 4.06 11.71 21.32
C ILE A 420 4.37 11.46 22.78
N VAL A 421 3.85 10.38 23.33
CA VAL A 421 4.13 9.94 24.69
C VAL A 421 4.95 8.67 24.62
N LEU A 422 6.19 8.72 25.13
CA LEU A 422 6.96 7.51 25.40
C LEU A 422 6.56 7.01 26.78
N PRO A 423 5.95 5.81 26.92
CA PRO A 423 5.70 5.26 28.25
C PRO A 423 7.06 5.03 28.91
N ALA A 424 7.16 5.44 30.19
CA ALA A 424 8.31 5.08 31.01
C ALA A 424 8.36 3.53 31.12
N ILE A 425 9.50 2.94 30.78
CA ILE A 425 9.77 1.51 30.93
C ILE A 425 10.02 1.23 32.41
#